data_f11ce8fec16ba5137eb48ea7dc75f136
#
_entry.id   f11ce8fec16ba5137eb48ea7dc75f136
#
_cell.length_a   1.000
_cell.length_b   1.000
_cell.length_c   1.000
_cell.angle_alpha   90.00
_cell.angle_beta   90.00
_cell.angle_gamma   90.00
#
_symmetry.space_group_name_H-M   'P 1'
#
loop_
_entity.id
_entity.type
_entity.pdbx_description
1 polymer ?
#
loop_
_entity_poly.entity_id
_entity_poly.type
_entity_poly.pdbx_seq_one_letter_code
_entity_poly.pdbx_strand_id
1 'polypeptide(L)'
;MNAAVCPPKLFVRTVPLRGGADSLVRRLPAGAPLAWLTGDNALVGWGRAAHWSLAAEPAGTEPTDTTRFTEAARWLNGVLEQSEVEDGIGLPGTGVVAFGTFTFSPTSAGSTMVVPRVLLGRRGDRAWLTTVTDEPGVHPEELLYPAPAPRPVGPLTWSTGERTAGEWGEVVAATVARIRAGELDKAVLARDLIARADAPIDVRTVLERLHARYPQCFTFSVAGMIGATPELLLRREGPDLTSLVLAGTRPRGADEAADRRLAEELMSSAKDVEEHGLAVDSLRDALAPLAEELAVPAWPHLLRLANVQHLATRAQARLRPGVSALDAVAALHPTAAVGGTPTPTAMRLIDEVEGMDRGGYAGPVGWVDGAGNAEWGIALRSAHVDGATARLFAGCGIVAGSEAEAEIAETESKFRPVREALTDTAEHAAGADAGAGTGTGAGTGAGAGTGAGAGTGAGAGTGAGAGAGVPGETGA
;
A
#
# COMPACT_ATOMS: atom_id res chain seq x y z
N MET A 1 -21.10 11.80 25.29
CA MET A 1 -19.88 11.36 25.99
C MET A 1 -20.00 9.85 26.19
N ASN A 2 -19.46 9.04 25.27
CA ASN A 2 -19.29 7.61 25.51
C ASN A 2 -18.27 7.47 26.65
N ALA A 3 -18.65 6.83 27.74
CA ALA A 3 -17.73 6.47 28.79
C ALA A 3 -16.57 5.70 28.13
N ALA A 4 -15.38 6.26 28.16
CA ALA A 4 -14.19 5.57 27.75
C ALA A 4 -14.11 4.31 28.62
N VAL A 5 -14.46 3.16 28.03
CA VAL A 5 -14.24 1.87 28.68
C VAL A 5 -12.74 1.80 28.86
N CYS A 6 -12.30 1.83 30.12
CA CYS A 6 -10.89 1.67 30.45
C CYS A 6 -10.42 0.35 29.78
N PRO A 7 -9.38 0.38 28.93
CA PRO A 7 -8.94 -0.83 28.28
C PRO A 7 -8.55 -1.85 29.36
N PRO A 8 -8.82 -3.14 29.13
CA PRO A 8 -8.45 -4.19 30.08
C PRO A 8 -6.93 -4.21 30.24
N LYS A 9 -6.46 -4.68 31.40
CA LYS A 9 -5.03 -4.95 31.60
C LYS A 9 -4.62 -6.04 30.60
N LEU A 10 -3.54 -5.77 29.85
CA LEU A 10 -3.05 -6.67 28.82
C LEU A 10 -1.65 -7.18 29.19
N PHE A 11 -1.42 -8.46 28.90
CA PHE A 11 -0.11 -9.10 29.03
C PHE A 11 0.41 -9.38 27.62
N VAL A 12 1.52 -8.75 27.27
CA VAL A 12 2.09 -8.78 25.92
C VAL A 12 3.43 -9.49 25.99
N ARG A 13 3.57 -10.55 25.20
CA ARG A 13 4.81 -11.32 25.17
C ARG A 13 5.28 -11.50 23.73
N THR A 14 6.53 -11.07 23.45
CA THR A 14 7.18 -11.24 22.16
C THR A 14 8.36 -12.18 22.28
N VAL A 15 8.36 -13.24 21.46
CA VAL A 15 9.39 -14.28 21.42
C VAL A 15 9.86 -14.53 20.00
N PRO A 16 11.11 -15.03 19.79
CA PRO A 16 11.55 -15.44 18.47
C PRO A 16 10.66 -16.56 17.91
N LEU A 17 10.23 -16.42 16.66
CA LEU A 17 9.51 -17.47 15.95
C LEU A 17 10.52 -18.46 15.35
N ARG A 18 10.50 -19.72 15.81
CA ARG A 18 11.34 -20.79 15.27
C ARG A 18 10.69 -21.39 14.05
N GLY A 19 11.46 -21.54 12.97
CA GLY A 19 11.05 -22.24 11.75
C GLY A 19 10.12 -21.44 10.83
N GLY A 20 10.47 -21.40 9.55
CA GLY A 20 9.59 -21.07 8.44
C GLY A 20 9.97 -19.84 7.65
N ALA A 21 10.59 -20.10 6.50
CA ALA A 21 10.64 -19.18 5.36
C ALA A 21 9.28 -19.07 4.65
N ASP A 22 8.24 -19.75 5.16
CA ASP A 22 6.90 -19.78 4.55
C ASP A 22 6.21 -18.42 4.68
N SER A 23 5.31 -18.16 3.73
CA SER A 23 4.45 -16.98 3.75
C SER A 23 3.68 -16.91 5.07
N LEU A 24 3.87 -15.82 5.84
CA LEU A 24 3.14 -15.60 7.10
C LEU A 24 1.63 -15.47 6.85
N VAL A 25 1.20 -15.06 5.65
CA VAL A 25 -0.22 -14.97 5.26
C VAL A 25 -0.92 -16.33 5.37
N ARG A 26 -0.22 -17.44 5.06
CA ARG A 26 -0.78 -18.80 5.16
C ARG A 26 -1.03 -19.26 6.59
N ARG A 27 -0.44 -18.59 7.55
CA ARG A 27 -0.67 -18.86 8.99
C ARG A 27 -1.88 -18.12 9.55
N LEU A 28 -2.43 -17.16 8.80
CA LEU A 28 -3.64 -16.46 9.19
C LEU A 28 -4.85 -17.39 9.17
N PRO A 29 -5.74 -17.34 10.17
CA PRO A 29 -7.04 -18.01 10.09
C PRO A 29 -7.92 -17.34 9.01
N ALA A 30 -8.89 -18.10 8.49
CA ALA A 30 -9.95 -17.51 7.66
C ALA A 30 -10.78 -16.57 8.54
N GLY A 31 -11.02 -15.35 8.08
CA GLY A 31 -11.76 -14.34 8.84
C GLY A 31 -11.29 -12.95 8.50
N ALA A 32 -11.21 -12.07 9.47
CA ALA A 32 -10.75 -10.69 9.31
C ALA A 32 -9.23 -10.58 9.60
N PRO A 33 -8.35 -10.95 8.65
CA PRO A 33 -6.92 -10.90 8.87
C PRO A 33 -6.43 -9.46 8.93
N LEU A 34 -5.45 -9.21 9.80
CA LEU A 34 -4.67 -8.00 9.79
C LEU A 34 -3.35 -8.31 9.07
N ALA A 35 -2.95 -7.45 8.13
CA ALA A 35 -1.73 -7.67 7.38
C ALA A 35 -1.11 -6.35 6.93
N TRP A 36 0.22 -6.31 6.97
CA TRP A 36 1.05 -5.27 6.38
C TRP A 36 2.34 -5.90 5.86
N LEU A 37 2.49 -5.97 4.54
CA LEU A 37 3.54 -6.71 3.87
C LEU A 37 4.27 -5.79 2.90
N THR A 38 5.60 -5.84 2.86
CA THR A 38 6.41 -5.14 1.85
C THR A 38 7.76 -5.84 1.65
N GLY A 39 8.06 -6.28 0.44
CA GLY A 39 9.24 -7.10 0.17
C GLY A 39 9.26 -8.32 1.08
N ASP A 40 10.37 -8.52 1.81
CA ASP A 40 10.50 -9.64 2.76
C ASP A 40 9.99 -9.31 4.17
N ASN A 41 9.52 -8.09 4.42
CA ASN A 41 9.00 -7.67 5.70
C ASN A 41 7.49 -7.94 5.78
N ALA A 42 7.04 -8.41 6.94
CA ALA A 42 5.65 -8.74 7.15
C ALA A 42 5.24 -8.56 8.62
N LEU A 43 4.06 -7.99 8.83
CA LEU A 43 3.29 -8.08 10.06
C LEU A 43 1.94 -8.67 9.71
N VAL A 44 1.56 -9.80 10.33
CA VAL A 44 0.25 -10.41 10.14
C VAL A 44 -0.33 -10.75 11.50
N GLY A 45 -1.61 -10.48 11.70
CA GLY A 45 -2.25 -10.67 12.99
C GLY A 45 -3.70 -11.12 12.89
N TRP A 46 -4.21 -11.66 13.98
CA TRP A 46 -5.61 -12.08 14.11
C TRP A 46 -6.10 -12.00 15.54
N GLY A 47 -7.39 -12.13 15.67
CA GLY A 47 -8.09 -11.92 16.93
C GLY A 47 -8.10 -10.43 17.31
N ARG A 48 -8.70 -10.14 18.44
CA ARG A 48 -8.88 -8.77 18.90
C ARG A 48 -8.65 -8.75 20.42
N ALA A 49 -7.50 -8.21 20.84
CA ALA A 49 -7.19 -7.98 22.25
C ALA A 49 -7.74 -6.64 22.74
N ALA A 50 -7.58 -5.60 21.91
CA ALA A 50 -8.17 -4.29 22.11
C ALA A 50 -8.64 -3.69 20.79
N HIS A 51 -9.64 -2.82 20.85
CA HIS A 51 -10.26 -2.24 19.66
C HIS A 51 -10.80 -0.86 19.96
N TRP A 52 -10.57 0.05 19.05
CA TRP A 52 -11.20 1.37 18.99
C TRP A 52 -11.89 1.53 17.63
N SER A 53 -13.04 2.16 17.64
CA SER A 53 -13.70 2.62 16.42
C SER A 53 -14.42 3.92 16.71
N LEU A 54 -14.33 4.84 15.75
CA LEU A 54 -15.14 6.05 15.81
C LEU A 54 -16.60 5.68 15.56
N ALA A 55 -17.48 5.99 16.52
CA ALA A 55 -18.90 5.91 16.29
C ALA A 55 -19.30 7.00 15.29
N ALA A 56 -20.37 6.74 14.51
CA ALA A 56 -20.95 7.78 13.68
C ALA A 56 -21.36 8.96 14.57
N GLU A 57 -20.89 10.15 14.24
CA GLU A 57 -21.26 11.38 14.95
C GLU A 57 -22.75 11.65 14.77
N PRO A 58 -23.44 12.19 15.81
CA PRO A 58 -24.82 12.64 15.66
C PRO A 58 -24.91 13.72 14.57
N ALA A 59 -25.96 13.67 13.77
CA ALA A 59 -26.20 14.68 12.75
C ALA A 59 -26.19 16.11 13.34
N GLY A 60 -25.33 16.96 12.78
CA GLY A 60 -25.20 18.36 13.21
C GLY A 60 -23.94 18.68 14.01
N THR A 61 -23.10 17.71 14.32
CA THR A 61 -21.75 17.97 14.85
C THR A 61 -20.79 18.11 13.65
N GLU A 62 -20.11 19.24 13.54
CA GLU A 62 -18.99 19.34 12.58
C GLU A 62 -17.74 18.71 13.21
N PRO A 63 -17.36 17.48 12.82
CA PRO A 63 -16.13 16.89 13.31
C PRO A 63 -14.95 17.71 12.77
N THR A 64 -14.04 18.07 13.66
CA THR A 64 -12.77 18.61 13.19
C THR A 64 -12.01 17.51 12.46
N ASP A 65 -11.30 17.84 11.37
CA ASP A 65 -10.56 16.89 10.53
C ASP A 65 -9.63 15.96 11.33
N THR A 66 -9.15 16.40 12.49
CA THR A 66 -8.17 15.68 13.32
C THR A 66 -8.77 14.89 14.47
N THR A 67 -10.07 15.03 14.78
CA THR A 67 -10.69 14.41 15.97
C THR A 67 -10.48 12.91 16.03
N ARG A 68 -10.68 12.19 14.92
CA ARG A 68 -10.52 10.72 14.84
C ARG A 68 -9.09 10.26 15.15
N PHE A 69 -8.08 11.01 14.73
CA PHE A 69 -6.68 10.68 15.01
C PHE A 69 -6.30 10.94 16.46
N THR A 70 -6.77 12.05 17.02
CA THR A 70 -6.54 12.41 18.42
C THR A 70 -7.21 11.43 19.38
N GLU A 71 -8.42 10.97 19.07
CA GLU A 71 -9.12 9.97 19.87
C GLU A 71 -8.45 8.61 19.78
N ALA A 72 -8.04 8.20 18.58
CA ALA A 72 -7.28 6.96 18.37
C ALA A 72 -5.93 6.98 19.12
N ALA A 73 -5.21 8.11 19.11
CA ALA A 73 -3.96 8.28 19.85
C ALA A 73 -4.18 8.19 21.36
N ARG A 74 -5.23 8.84 21.87
CA ARG A 74 -5.60 8.78 23.29
C ARG A 74 -5.97 7.35 23.73
N TRP A 75 -6.76 6.66 22.90
CA TRP A 75 -7.11 5.26 23.13
C TRP A 75 -5.87 4.37 23.17
N LEU A 76 -4.95 4.51 22.19
CA LEU A 76 -3.73 3.72 22.14
C LEU A 76 -2.85 3.95 23.38
N ASN A 77 -2.66 5.20 23.79
CA ASN A 77 -1.94 5.53 25.00
C ASN A 77 -2.56 4.85 26.23
N GLY A 78 -3.88 4.84 26.35
CA GLY A 78 -4.58 4.12 27.42
C GLY A 78 -4.34 2.60 27.38
N VAL A 79 -4.28 2.00 26.17
CA VAL A 79 -3.92 0.58 26.02
C VAL A 79 -2.48 0.34 26.49
N LEU A 80 -1.53 1.20 26.10
CA LEU A 80 -0.12 1.07 26.45
C LEU A 80 0.09 1.20 27.96
N GLU A 81 -0.57 2.16 28.62
CA GLU A 81 -0.50 2.37 30.07
C GLU A 81 -1.02 1.16 30.87
N GLN A 82 -1.97 0.40 30.32
CA GLN A 82 -2.55 -0.79 30.95
C GLN A 82 -1.83 -2.10 30.53
N SER A 83 -0.78 -2.03 29.71
CA SER A 83 -0.08 -3.20 29.19
C SER A 83 1.19 -3.52 29.96
N GLU A 84 1.35 -4.79 30.37
CA GLU A 84 2.64 -5.35 30.80
C GLU A 84 3.32 -6.00 29.62
N VAL A 85 4.48 -5.48 29.20
CA VAL A 85 5.17 -5.89 27.99
C VAL A 85 6.47 -6.61 28.29
N GLU A 86 6.58 -7.86 27.81
CA GLU A 86 7.81 -8.64 27.78
C GLU A 86 8.24 -8.82 26.31
N ASP A 87 9.19 -8.00 25.87
CA ASP A 87 9.70 -8.02 24.50
C ASP A 87 11.18 -8.44 24.46
N GLY A 88 11.41 -9.67 24.03
CA GLY A 88 12.76 -10.24 23.86
C GLY A 88 13.42 -9.91 22.51
N ILE A 89 12.77 -9.12 21.63
CA ILE A 89 13.22 -8.86 20.27
C ILE A 89 13.63 -7.40 20.06
N GLY A 90 12.79 -6.43 20.45
CA GLY A 90 13.08 -5.00 20.39
C GLY A 90 13.23 -4.44 18.98
N LEU A 91 12.41 -4.90 18.00
CA LEU A 91 12.36 -4.39 16.64
C LEU A 91 11.09 -3.56 16.40
N PRO A 92 11.08 -2.64 15.42
CA PRO A 92 9.83 -2.05 14.97
C PRO A 92 8.79 -3.12 14.59
N GLY A 93 7.59 -3.00 15.18
CA GLY A 93 6.51 -3.99 15.01
C GLY A 93 6.54 -5.13 16.02
N THR A 94 7.26 -5.01 17.15
CA THR A 94 7.20 -5.91 18.30
C THR A 94 6.43 -5.28 19.46
N GLY A 95 6.13 -6.04 20.52
CA GLY A 95 5.35 -5.55 21.65
C GLY A 95 3.88 -5.30 21.28
N VAL A 96 3.29 -4.24 21.83
CA VAL A 96 1.93 -3.82 21.47
C VAL A 96 1.97 -3.21 20.07
N VAL A 97 1.22 -3.77 19.13
CA VAL A 97 1.05 -3.23 17.77
C VAL A 97 -0.44 -3.01 17.51
N ALA A 98 -0.81 -1.82 17.09
CA ALA A 98 -2.14 -1.49 16.65
C ALA A 98 -2.17 -1.28 15.13
N PHE A 99 -2.97 -2.06 14.42
CA PHE A 99 -3.30 -1.81 13.01
C PHE A 99 -4.46 -0.83 12.95
N GLY A 100 -4.44 0.08 11.98
CA GLY A 100 -5.50 1.07 11.82
C GLY A 100 -5.85 1.34 10.36
N THR A 101 -7.10 1.74 10.17
CA THR A 101 -7.57 2.39 8.95
C THR A 101 -8.44 3.57 9.35
N PHE A 102 -8.23 4.70 8.68
CA PHE A 102 -9.03 5.90 8.89
C PHE A 102 -9.79 6.22 7.62
N THR A 103 -11.00 6.71 7.78
CA THR A 103 -11.84 7.12 6.65
C THR A 103 -11.24 8.34 5.94
N PHE A 104 -11.50 8.46 4.64
CA PHE A 104 -11.10 9.62 3.85
C PHE A 104 -11.75 10.91 4.37
N SER A 105 -13.07 10.90 4.51
CA SER A 105 -13.79 12.02 5.10
C SER A 105 -13.87 11.91 6.63
N PRO A 106 -13.77 13.03 7.38
CA PRO A 106 -13.97 13.03 8.82
C PRO A 106 -15.42 12.70 9.22
N THR A 107 -16.38 12.91 8.32
CA THR A 107 -17.81 12.63 8.54
C THR A 107 -18.18 11.16 8.33
N SER A 108 -17.33 10.38 7.65
CA SER A 108 -17.58 8.97 7.40
C SER A 108 -17.33 8.10 8.63
N ALA A 109 -18.23 7.15 8.89
CA ALA A 109 -18.02 6.12 9.90
C ALA A 109 -16.99 5.07 9.41
N GLY A 110 -16.32 4.39 10.35
CA GLY A 110 -15.45 3.25 10.01
C GLY A 110 -13.97 3.44 10.30
N SER A 111 -13.54 4.63 10.78
CA SER A 111 -12.18 4.78 11.33
C SER A 111 -12.01 3.85 12.54
N THR A 112 -10.95 3.03 12.53
CA THR A 112 -10.75 2.00 13.55
C THR A 112 -9.29 1.67 13.78
N MET A 113 -8.97 1.21 15.01
CA MET A 113 -7.69 0.61 15.36
C MET A 113 -7.91 -0.70 16.10
N VAL A 114 -7.06 -1.69 15.83
CA VAL A 114 -7.13 -3.04 16.39
C VAL A 114 -5.76 -3.48 16.89
N VAL A 115 -5.67 -3.88 18.16
CA VAL A 115 -4.54 -4.65 18.68
C VAL A 115 -4.90 -6.14 18.56
N PRO A 116 -4.16 -6.94 17.75
CA PRO A 116 -4.43 -8.36 17.58
C PRO A 116 -4.11 -9.16 18.86
N ARG A 117 -4.77 -10.30 19.04
CA ARG A 117 -4.39 -11.28 20.09
C ARG A 117 -3.10 -12.01 19.74
N VAL A 118 -2.89 -12.25 18.45
CA VAL A 118 -1.69 -12.91 17.93
C VAL A 118 -1.14 -12.08 16.78
N LEU A 119 0.16 -11.81 16.82
CA LEU A 119 0.89 -11.12 15.78
C LEU A 119 2.12 -11.95 15.42
N LEU A 120 2.29 -12.24 14.15
CA LEU A 120 3.52 -12.75 13.57
C LEU A 120 4.21 -11.63 12.81
N GLY A 121 5.50 -11.46 13.04
CA GLY A 121 6.29 -10.47 12.35
C GLY A 121 7.54 -11.06 11.73
N ARG A 122 8.02 -10.42 10.65
CA ARG A 122 9.29 -10.70 10.00
C ARG A 122 9.93 -9.40 9.50
N ARG A 123 11.23 -9.22 9.81
CA ARG A 123 12.09 -8.20 9.22
C ARG A 123 13.42 -8.85 8.82
N GLY A 124 13.66 -8.93 7.51
CA GLY A 124 14.80 -9.67 6.98
C GLY A 124 14.77 -11.15 7.42
N ASP A 125 15.84 -11.59 8.07
CA ASP A 125 16.03 -12.95 8.59
C ASP A 125 15.42 -13.18 9.99
N ARG A 126 14.95 -12.13 10.66
CA ARG A 126 14.36 -12.22 12.00
C ARG A 126 12.84 -12.32 11.93
N ALA A 127 12.31 -13.36 12.57
CA ALA A 127 10.87 -13.56 12.73
C ALA A 127 10.51 -13.70 14.21
N TRP A 128 9.30 -13.26 14.58
CA TRP A 128 8.79 -13.29 15.93
C TRP A 128 7.31 -13.59 16.00
N LEU A 129 6.89 -13.97 17.21
CA LEU A 129 5.51 -14.14 17.62
C LEU A 129 5.26 -13.23 18.81
N THR A 130 4.24 -12.38 18.70
CA THR A 130 3.71 -11.61 19.84
C THR A 130 2.31 -12.10 20.17
N THR A 131 2.05 -12.30 21.45
CA THR A 131 0.70 -12.59 21.95
C THR A 131 0.26 -11.51 22.91
N VAL A 132 -1.02 -11.17 22.87
CA VAL A 132 -1.68 -10.19 23.71
C VAL A 132 -2.88 -10.85 24.37
N THR A 133 -2.85 -10.97 25.68
CA THR A 133 -3.85 -11.70 26.48
C THR A 133 -4.31 -10.86 27.67
N ASP A 134 -5.47 -11.18 28.19
CA ASP A 134 -6.04 -10.61 29.42
C ASP A 134 -5.66 -11.39 30.68
N GLU A 135 -5.00 -12.56 30.51
CA GLU A 135 -4.50 -13.39 31.58
C GLU A 135 -2.96 -13.50 31.49
N PRO A 136 -2.23 -13.45 32.64
CA PRO A 136 -0.80 -13.65 32.65
C PRO A 136 -0.43 -15.13 32.43
N GLY A 137 0.79 -15.36 31.93
CA GLY A 137 1.39 -16.70 31.88
C GLY A 137 0.96 -17.55 30.69
N VAL A 138 0.15 -17.06 29.76
CA VAL A 138 -0.17 -17.76 28.51
C VAL A 138 1.09 -17.89 27.65
N HIS A 139 1.45 -19.11 27.28
CA HIS A 139 2.58 -19.32 26.38
C HIS A 139 2.22 -18.93 24.95
N PRO A 140 3.02 -18.11 24.26
CA PRO A 140 2.73 -17.63 22.90
C PRO A 140 2.40 -18.77 21.91
N GLU A 141 3.14 -19.87 22.00
CA GLU A 141 2.97 -21.02 21.09
C GLU A 141 1.61 -21.71 21.23
N GLU A 142 0.95 -21.61 22.39
CA GLU A 142 -0.39 -22.19 22.63
C GLU A 142 -1.49 -21.53 21.81
N LEU A 143 -1.27 -20.31 21.33
CA LEU A 143 -2.20 -19.56 20.49
C LEU A 143 -1.97 -19.76 18.98
N LEU A 144 -0.96 -20.55 18.61
CA LEU A 144 -0.66 -20.90 17.23
C LEU A 144 -1.38 -22.19 16.83
N TYR A 145 -2.49 -22.06 16.12
CA TYR A 145 -3.20 -23.20 15.54
C TYR A 145 -2.89 -23.32 14.05
N PRO A 146 -2.84 -24.57 13.50
CA PRO A 146 -2.77 -24.75 12.06
C PRO A 146 -3.97 -24.09 11.37
N ALA A 147 -3.71 -23.14 10.47
CA ALA A 147 -4.76 -22.55 9.66
C ALA A 147 -5.08 -23.45 8.46
N PRO A 148 -6.35 -23.60 8.07
CA PRO A 148 -6.68 -24.27 6.82
C PRO A 148 -6.08 -23.50 5.63
N ALA A 149 -5.76 -24.20 4.54
CA ALA A 149 -5.26 -23.59 3.33
C ALA A 149 -6.23 -22.47 2.83
N PRO A 150 -5.69 -21.35 2.30
CA PRO A 150 -6.52 -20.32 1.69
C PRO A 150 -7.38 -20.90 0.55
N ARG A 151 -8.64 -20.49 0.50
CA ARG A 151 -9.59 -20.93 -0.53
C ARG A 151 -9.47 -20.03 -1.77
N PRO A 152 -9.57 -20.59 -2.98
CA PRO A 152 -9.70 -19.78 -4.20
C PRO A 152 -10.91 -18.86 -4.10
N VAL A 153 -10.82 -17.68 -4.73
CA VAL A 153 -11.98 -16.84 -4.97
C VAL A 153 -12.80 -17.50 -6.09
N GLY A 154 -14.08 -17.74 -5.83
CA GLY A 154 -14.99 -18.33 -6.82
C GLY A 154 -15.33 -17.37 -7.97
N PRO A 155 -16.26 -17.77 -8.87
CA PRO A 155 -16.75 -16.89 -9.92
C PRO A 155 -17.28 -15.57 -9.37
N LEU A 156 -17.06 -14.48 -10.12
CA LEU A 156 -17.45 -13.13 -9.72
C LEU A 156 -18.44 -12.53 -10.70
N THR A 157 -19.49 -11.93 -10.18
CA THR A 157 -20.38 -11.05 -10.92
C THR A 157 -19.97 -9.61 -10.67
N TRP A 158 -19.79 -8.84 -11.75
CA TRP A 158 -19.37 -7.45 -11.69
C TRP A 158 -20.53 -6.51 -11.97
N SER A 159 -20.61 -5.41 -11.24
CA SER A 159 -21.53 -4.32 -11.48
C SER A 159 -20.85 -2.97 -11.23
N THR A 160 -21.42 -1.91 -11.80
CA THR A 160 -21.05 -0.55 -11.45
C THR A 160 -21.38 -0.28 -9.98
N GLY A 161 -20.62 0.60 -9.35
CA GLY A 161 -20.94 1.12 -8.04
C GLY A 161 -21.99 2.23 -8.11
N GLU A 162 -21.70 3.38 -7.53
CA GLU A 162 -22.62 4.53 -7.48
C GLU A 162 -22.93 5.12 -8.86
N ARG A 163 -21.93 5.17 -9.76
CA ARG A 163 -22.06 5.71 -11.12
C ARG A 163 -21.47 4.78 -12.15
N THR A 164 -22.04 4.82 -13.34
CA THR A 164 -21.41 4.26 -14.54
C THR A 164 -20.17 5.08 -14.92
N ALA A 165 -19.29 4.54 -15.75
CA ALA A 165 -18.13 5.27 -16.25
C ALA A 165 -18.53 6.54 -17.02
N GLY A 166 -19.64 6.50 -17.79
CA GLY A 166 -20.15 7.66 -18.52
C GLY A 166 -20.63 8.78 -17.59
N GLU A 167 -21.50 8.46 -16.63
CA GLU A 167 -21.99 9.42 -15.63
C GLU A 167 -20.84 10.04 -14.81
N TRP A 168 -19.83 9.23 -14.45
CA TRP A 168 -18.64 9.75 -13.80
C TRP A 168 -17.84 10.67 -14.72
N GLY A 169 -17.76 10.36 -16.02
CA GLY A 169 -17.15 11.23 -17.03
C GLY A 169 -17.82 12.61 -17.14
N GLU A 170 -19.15 12.68 -16.96
CA GLU A 170 -19.88 13.95 -16.90
C GLU A 170 -19.49 14.77 -15.66
N VAL A 171 -19.30 14.09 -14.51
CA VAL A 171 -18.81 14.74 -13.28
C VAL A 171 -17.38 15.28 -13.46
N VAL A 172 -16.50 14.52 -14.15
CA VAL A 172 -15.15 14.99 -14.50
C VAL A 172 -15.23 16.26 -15.36
N ALA A 173 -16.04 16.27 -16.42
CA ALA A 173 -16.19 17.42 -17.31
C ALA A 173 -16.72 18.66 -16.57
N ALA A 174 -17.71 18.49 -15.69
CA ALA A 174 -18.23 19.57 -14.84
C ALA A 174 -17.16 20.10 -13.88
N THR A 175 -16.36 19.22 -13.29
CA THR A 175 -15.24 19.60 -12.39
C THR A 175 -14.16 20.38 -13.16
N VAL A 176 -13.79 19.96 -14.36
CA VAL A 176 -12.87 20.70 -15.24
C VAL A 176 -13.36 22.11 -15.51
N ALA A 177 -14.68 22.29 -15.74
CA ALA A 177 -15.27 23.62 -15.96
C ALA A 177 -15.12 24.52 -14.71
N ARG A 178 -15.31 23.99 -13.51
CA ARG A 178 -15.13 24.71 -12.22
C ARG A 178 -13.65 25.09 -12.01
N ILE A 179 -12.73 24.19 -12.31
CA ILE A 179 -11.28 24.46 -12.24
C ILE A 179 -10.90 25.58 -13.23
N ARG A 180 -11.40 25.53 -14.47
CA ARG A 180 -11.16 26.58 -15.47
C ARG A 180 -11.77 27.94 -15.08
N ALA A 181 -12.85 27.93 -14.27
CA ALA A 181 -13.42 29.14 -13.70
C ALA A 181 -12.61 29.67 -12.49
N GLY A 182 -11.57 28.98 -12.04
CA GLY A 182 -10.69 29.42 -10.97
C GLY A 182 -11.21 29.11 -9.57
N GLU A 183 -12.15 28.17 -9.38
CA GLU A 183 -12.64 27.80 -8.07
C GLU A 183 -11.58 27.03 -7.25
N LEU A 184 -10.78 26.21 -7.93
CA LEU A 184 -9.69 25.42 -7.36
C LEU A 184 -8.69 25.04 -8.47
N ASP A 185 -7.51 24.55 -8.08
CA ASP A 185 -6.47 24.14 -9.03
C ASP A 185 -6.59 22.66 -9.42
N LYS A 186 -6.99 21.83 -8.45
CA LYS A 186 -7.04 20.37 -8.61
C LYS A 186 -8.09 19.75 -7.67
N ALA A 187 -8.81 18.72 -8.15
CA ALA A 187 -9.56 17.79 -7.31
C ALA A 187 -9.25 16.35 -7.72
N VAL A 188 -9.21 15.43 -6.76
CA VAL A 188 -9.07 13.99 -7.05
C VAL A 188 -10.44 13.35 -6.96
N LEU A 189 -11.00 12.94 -8.10
CA LEU A 189 -12.30 12.28 -8.16
C LEU A 189 -12.16 10.77 -8.23
N ALA A 190 -13.02 10.07 -7.51
CA ALA A 190 -13.05 8.63 -7.45
C ALA A 190 -14.36 8.05 -7.97
N ARG A 191 -14.31 6.79 -8.37
CA ARG A 191 -15.47 5.93 -8.67
C ARG A 191 -15.25 4.53 -8.14
N ASP A 192 -16.31 3.73 -8.12
CA ASP A 192 -16.28 2.40 -7.56
C ASP A 192 -16.83 1.33 -8.49
N LEU A 193 -16.44 0.08 -8.23
CA LEU A 193 -16.95 -1.14 -8.84
C LEU A 193 -17.29 -2.15 -7.75
N ILE A 194 -18.30 -2.96 -8.00
CA ILE A 194 -18.72 -4.02 -7.08
C ILE A 194 -18.50 -5.38 -7.71
N ALA A 195 -17.80 -6.25 -7.00
CA ALA A 195 -17.66 -7.67 -7.31
C ALA A 195 -18.42 -8.48 -6.27
N ARG A 196 -19.21 -9.44 -6.71
CA ARG A 196 -19.95 -10.38 -5.85
C ARG A 196 -19.55 -11.81 -6.19
N ALA A 197 -19.12 -12.56 -5.16
CA ALA A 197 -18.84 -13.99 -5.23
C ALA A 197 -20.02 -14.80 -4.73
N ASP A 198 -20.06 -16.09 -5.08
CA ASP A 198 -21.08 -17.02 -4.58
C ASP A 198 -20.85 -17.45 -3.10
N ALA A 199 -19.63 -17.21 -2.57
CA ALA A 199 -19.25 -17.54 -1.21
C ALA A 199 -18.35 -16.42 -0.63
N PRO A 200 -18.18 -16.36 0.72
CA PRO A 200 -17.28 -15.39 1.33
C PRO A 200 -15.87 -15.44 0.73
N ILE A 201 -15.35 -14.27 0.35
CA ILE A 201 -14.02 -14.10 -0.23
C ILE A 201 -12.95 -14.40 0.82
N ASP A 202 -12.07 -15.35 0.52
CA ASP A 202 -10.91 -15.60 1.37
C ASP A 202 -9.82 -14.55 1.06
N VAL A 203 -9.77 -13.54 1.91
CA VAL A 203 -8.85 -12.40 1.76
C VAL A 203 -7.38 -12.84 1.69
N ARG A 204 -7.01 -13.96 2.31
CA ARG A 204 -5.64 -14.48 2.28
C ARG A 204 -5.16 -14.78 0.87
N THR A 205 -6.01 -15.36 0.04
CA THR A 205 -5.73 -15.63 -1.38
C THR A 205 -5.47 -14.34 -2.14
N VAL A 206 -6.28 -13.30 -1.89
CA VAL A 206 -6.11 -11.99 -2.54
C VAL A 206 -4.81 -11.32 -2.08
N LEU A 207 -4.49 -11.38 -0.78
CA LEU A 207 -3.24 -10.83 -0.23
C LEU A 207 -1.99 -11.51 -0.81
N GLU A 208 -1.98 -12.86 -0.92
CA GLU A 208 -0.86 -13.58 -1.52
C GLU A 208 -0.63 -13.15 -2.98
N ARG A 209 -1.69 -13.03 -3.77
CA ARG A 209 -1.61 -12.60 -5.17
C ARG A 209 -1.14 -11.16 -5.32
N LEU A 210 -1.68 -10.25 -4.51
CA LEU A 210 -1.26 -8.84 -4.50
C LEU A 210 0.22 -8.72 -4.14
N HIS A 211 0.65 -9.39 -3.06
CA HIS A 211 2.03 -9.33 -2.60
C HIS A 211 3.02 -9.94 -3.60
N ALA A 212 2.68 -11.08 -4.18
CA ALA A 212 3.52 -11.72 -5.20
C ALA A 212 3.67 -10.86 -6.48
N ARG A 213 2.58 -10.18 -6.89
CA ARG A 213 2.57 -9.38 -8.12
C ARG A 213 3.14 -7.98 -7.94
N TYR A 214 2.99 -7.41 -6.74
CA TYR A 214 3.42 -6.05 -6.40
C TYR A 214 4.33 -6.03 -5.15
N PRO A 215 5.48 -6.71 -5.15
CA PRO A 215 6.32 -6.85 -3.96
C PRO A 215 6.91 -5.53 -3.47
N GLN A 216 6.93 -4.50 -4.31
CA GLN A 216 7.41 -3.15 -3.98
C GLN A 216 6.33 -2.28 -3.32
N CYS A 217 5.06 -2.72 -3.36
CA CYS A 217 3.94 -2.04 -2.72
C CYS A 217 3.76 -2.55 -1.28
N PHE A 218 3.03 -1.77 -0.50
CA PHE A 218 2.55 -2.16 0.81
C PHE A 218 1.23 -2.91 0.63
N THR A 219 1.27 -4.24 0.73
CA THR A 219 0.06 -5.07 0.70
C THR A 219 -0.54 -5.08 2.09
N PHE A 220 -1.82 -4.75 2.21
CA PHE A 220 -2.47 -4.58 3.50
C PHE A 220 -3.85 -5.25 3.59
N SER A 221 -4.22 -5.56 4.84
CA SER A 221 -5.59 -5.92 5.23
C SER A 221 -5.87 -5.38 6.63
N VAL A 222 -6.82 -4.47 6.75
CA VAL A 222 -7.26 -3.90 8.03
C VAL A 222 -8.75 -3.61 7.96
N ALA A 223 -9.53 -4.23 8.84
CA ALA A 223 -10.98 -4.00 9.00
C ALA A 223 -11.77 -4.05 7.67
N GLY A 224 -11.50 -5.07 6.83
CA GLY A 224 -12.14 -5.24 5.54
C GLY A 224 -11.49 -4.46 4.39
N MET A 225 -10.71 -3.42 4.66
CA MET A 225 -9.91 -2.77 3.62
C MET A 225 -8.73 -3.65 3.25
N ILE A 226 -8.61 -3.97 1.96
CA ILE A 226 -7.51 -4.75 1.38
C ILE A 226 -6.92 -4.02 0.18
N GLY A 227 -5.63 -4.18 -0.06
CA GLY A 227 -5.01 -3.56 -1.24
C GLY A 227 -3.50 -3.73 -1.30
N ALA A 228 -2.89 -3.12 -2.34
CA ALA A 228 -1.46 -3.00 -2.51
C ALA A 228 -1.11 -1.57 -2.93
N THR A 229 -0.85 -0.72 -1.95
CA THR A 229 -0.55 0.69 -2.18
C THR A 229 0.94 0.94 -2.42
N PRO A 230 1.31 1.71 -3.45
CA PRO A 230 2.68 2.16 -3.62
C PRO A 230 3.02 3.38 -2.77
N GLU A 231 2.02 4.05 -2.18
CA GLU A 231 2.15 5.36 -1.56
C GLU A 231 2.34 5.24 -0.05
N LEU A 232 3.55 5.55 0.40
CA LEU A 232 3.90 5.63 1.82
C LEU A 232 3.58 7.03 2.34
N LEU A 233 2.50 7.14 3.12
CA LEU A 233 2.15 8.39 3.79
C LEU A 233 3.26 8.78 4.78
N LEU A 234 3.65 7.83 5.65
CA LEU A 234 4.83 7.97 6.50
C LEU A 234 5.34 6.61 7.00
N ARG A 235 6.65 6.57 7.25
CA ARG A 235 7.32 5.60 8.11
C ARG A 235 8.04 6.35 9.21
N ARG A 236 7.87 5.91 10.44
CA ARG A 236 8.57 6.44 11.61
C ARG A 236 9.38 5.33 12.28
N GLU A 237 10.65 5.61 12.55
CA GLU A 237 11.54 4.77 13.36
C GLU A 237 12.26 5.67 14.37
N GLY A 238 11.90 5.54 15.64
CA GLY A 238 12.33 6.48 16.67
C GLY A 238 11.86 7.92 16.39
N PRO A 239 12.76 8.92 16.32
CA PRO A 239 12.42 10.30 15.99
C PRO A 239 12.34 10.55 14.46
N ASP A 240 12.88 9.65 13.64
CA ASP A 240 13.04 9.86 12.22
C ASP A 240 11.78 9.46 11.46
N LEU A 241 11.33 10.32 10.56
CA LEU A 241 10.16 10.12 9.70
C LEU A 241 10.58 10.18 8.24
N THR A 242 10.06 9.26 7.44
CA THR A 242 10.17 9.26 5.98
C THR A 242 8.77 9.28 5.39
N SER A 243 8.55 10.11 4.36
CA SER A 243 7.33 10.11 3.54
C SER A 243 7.70 10.00 2.06
N LEU A 244 6.81 9.44 1.25
CA LEU A 244 7.01 9.29 -0.20
C LEU A 244 5.79 9.84 -0.93
N VAL A 245 5.97 10.98 -1.59
CA VAL A 245 4.96 11.58 -2.47
C VAL A 245 5.05 10.97 -3.85
N LEU A 246 3.91 10.53 -4.38
CA LEU A 246 3.77 10.05 -5.75
C LEU A 246 2.71 10.90 -6.47
N ALA A 247 3.11 11.59 -7.53
CA ALA A 247 2.19 12.31 -8.42
C ALA A 247 2.78 12.37 -9.82
N GLY A 248 1.91 12.41 -10.85
CA GLY A 248 2.33 12.18 -12.23
C GLY A 248 2.53 10.69 -12.50
N THR A 249 1.86 10.16 -13.53
CA THR A 249 1.85 8.71 -13.82
C THR A 249 1.91 8.46 -15.31
N ARG A 250 2.69 7.47 -15.72
CA ARG A 250 2.68 6.90 -17.08
C ARG A 250 2.65 5.37 -17.00
N PRO A 251 2.03 4.67 -17.96
CA PRO A 251 2.14 3.22 -18.05
C PRO A 251 3.58 2.79 -18.31
N ARG A 252 3.88 1.51 -18.05
CA ARG A 252 5.14 0.89 -18.49
C ARG A 252 5.10 0.70 -20.00
N GLY A 253 6.25 0.84 -20.64
CA GLY A 253 6.41 0.56 -22.07
C GLY A 253 6.32 -0.95 -22.37
N ALA A 254 5.96 -1.30 -23.61
CA ALA A 254 5.93 -2.69 -24.06
C ALA A 254 7.33 -3.31 -24.16
N ASP A 255 8.35 -2.49 -24.33
CA ASP A 255 9.76 -2.84 -24.36
C ASP A 255 10.58 -1.77 -23.64
N GLU A 256 11.89 -2.03 -23.46
CA GLU A 256 12.78 -1.12 -22.73
C GLU A 256 12.90 0.27 -23.40
N ALA A 257 12.87 0.33 -24.73
CA ALA A 257 12.97 1.58 -25.46
C ALA A 257 11.70 2.44 -25.29
N ALA A 258 10.53 1.81 -25.39
CA ALA A 258 9.23 2.46 -25.12
C ALA A 258 9.13 2.90 -23.67
N ASP A 259 9.57 2.07 -22.72
CA ASP A 259 9.56 2.38 -21.30
C ASP A 259 10.44 3.59 -20.97
N ARG A 260 11.61 3.69 -21.60
CA ARG A 260 12.52 4.83 -21.45
C ARG A 260 11.92 6.12 -22.02
N ARG A 261 11.30 6.06 -23.22
CA ARG A 261 10.63 7.24 -23.80
C ARG A 261 9.50 7.75 -22.90
N LEU A 262 8.64 6.86 -22.40
CA LEU A 262 7.56 7.25 -21.50
C LEU A 262 8.08 7.82 -20.17
N ALA A 263 9.23 7.34 -19.69
CA ALA A 263 9.91 7.90 -18.53
C ALA A 263 10.45 9.33 -18.79
N GLU A 264 11.07 9.54 -19.94
CA GLU A 264 11.60 10.85 -20.36
C GLU A 264 10.45 11.85 -20.58
N GLU A 265 9.35 11.42 -21.21
CA GLU A 265 8.14 12.22 -21.36
C GLU A 265 7.57 12.64 -20.01
N LEU A 266 7.48 11.71 -19.04
CA LEU A 266 6.99 12.01 -17.69
C LEU A 266 7.88 13.01 -16.96
N MET A 267 9.20 12.80 -16.99
CA MET A 267 10.17 13.67 -16.34
C MET A 267 10.26 15.08 -16.97
N SER A 268 9.93 15.22 -18.25
CA SER A 268 9.94 16.48 -18.99
C SER A 268 8.58 17.17 -19.12
N SER A 269 7.50 16.51 -18.68
CA SER A 269 6.15 17.04 -18.72
C SER A 269 5.98 18.18 -17.70
N ALA A 270 5.86 19.41 -18.18
CA ALA A 270 5.64 20.57 -17.31
C ALA A 270 4.39 20.40 -16.43
N LYS A 271 3.30 19.83 -16.99
CA LYS A 271 2.07 19.52 -16.25
C LYS A 271 2.31 18.55 -15.09
N ASP A 272 2.97 17.40 -15.38
CA ASP A 272 3.19 16.37 -14.37
C ASP A 272 4.16 16.84 -13.27
N VAL A 273 5.19 17.63 -13.65
CA VAL A 273 6.14 18.22 -12.70
C VAL A 273 5.47 19.27 -11.80
N GLU A 274 4.60 20.13 -12.36
CA GLU A 274 3.83 21.10 -11.60
C GLU A 274 2.85 20.42 -10.63
N GLU A 275 2.11 19.42 -11.10
CA GLU A 275 1.21 18.63 -10.25
C GLU A 275 1.97 17.96 -9.09
N HIS A 276 3.15 17.40 -9.39
CA HIS A 276 4.02 16.81 -8.38
C HIS A 276 4.53 17.85 -7.39
N GLY A 277 4.91 19.03 -7.86
CA GLY A 277 5.35 20.15 -7.04
C GLY A 277 4.31 20.55 -6.00
N LEU A 278 3.06 20.71 -6.40
CA LEU A 278 1.94 21.03 -5.49
C LEU A 278 1.79 19.99 -4.37
N ALA A 279 1.94 18.69 -4.70
CA ALA A 279 1.85 17.64 -3.70
C ALA A 279 3.04 17.64 -2.72
N VAL A 280 4.26 17.95 -3.21
CA VAL A 280 5.47 18.08 -2.39
C VAL A 280 5.39 19.30 -1.47
N ASP A 281 4.90 20.43 -1.96
CA ASP A 281 4.73 21.65 -1.17
C ASP A 281 3.70 21.45 -0.06
N SER A 282 2.56 20.80 -0.36
CA SER A 282 1.56 20.43 0.64
C SER A 282 2.15 19.54 1.75
N LEU A 283 2.97 18.55 1.40
CA LEU A 283 3.67 17.72 2.38
C LEU A 283 4.65 18.54 3.23
N ARG A 284 5.41 19.44 2.61
CA ARG A 284 6.38 20.32 3.32
C ARG A 284 5.66 21.18 4.35
N ASP A 285 4.58 21.83 3.95
CA ASP A 285 3.79 22.72 4.81
C ASP A 285 3.17 21.95 5.99
N ALA A 286 2.70 20.71 5.76
CA ALA A 286 2.13 19.86 6.79
C ALA A 286 3.18 19.37 7.81
N LEU A 287 4.39 19.00 7.36
CA LEU A 287 5.44 18.46 8.24
C LEU A 287 6.28 19.54 8.94
N ALA A 288 6.45 20.73 8.35
CA ALA A 288 7.31 21.78 8.90
C ALA A 288 6.98 22.14 10.38
N PRO A 289 5.72 22.26 10.81
CA PRO A 289 5.41 22.54 12.22
C PRO A 289 5.77 21.41 13.18
N LEU A 290 5.83 20.16 12.69
CA LEU A 290 6.04 18.93 13.48
C LEU A 290 7.51 18.52 13.55
N ALA A 291 8.36 19.06 12.68
CA ALA A 291 9.74 18.64 12.53
C ALA A 291 10.73 19.63 13.15
N GLU A 292 11.81 19.12 13.73
CA GLU A 292 13.00 19.89 14.05
C GLU A 292 13.87 20.11 12.82
N GLU A 293 13.95 19.05 11.97
CA GLU A 293 14.68 19.05 10.71
C GLU A 293 13.77 18.46 9.63
N LEU A 294 13.74 19.08 8.45
CA LEU A 294 12.96 18.62 7.31
C LEU A 294 13.80 18.74 6.03
N ALA A 295 14.06 17.63 5.38
CA ALA A 295 14.78 17.54 4.11
C ALA A 295 13.82 17.03 3.02
N VAL A 296 13.58 17.89 2.03
CA VAL A 296 12.74 17.57 0.86
C VAL A 296 13.58 17.85 -0.39
N PRO A 297 13.89 16.83 -1.21
CA PRO A 297 14.60 17.00 -2.47
C PRO A 297 13.91 18.00 -3.40
N ALA A 298 14.70 18.84 -4.09
CA ALA A 298 14.19 19.84 -5.02
C ALA A 298 13.61 19.24 -6.31
N TRP A 299 14.05 18.03 -6.67
CA TRP A 299 13.65 17.37 -7.91
C TRP A 299 13.14 15.97 -7.63
N PRO A 300 12.06 15.54 -8.30
CA PRO A 300 11.58 14.17 -8.22
C PRO A 300 12.54 13.18 -8.90
N HIS A 301 12.45 11.93 -8.50
CA HIS A 301 13.05 10.82 -9.22
C HIS A 301 11.95 9.92 -9.81
N LEU A 302 12.31 9.02 -10.72
CA LEU A 302 11.39 8.08 -11.33
C LEU A 302 11.27 6.83 -10.46
N LEU A 303 10.05 6.52 -10.01
CA LEU A 303 9.70 5.25 -9.38
C LEU A 303 9.00 4.35 -10.39
N ARG A 304 9.60 3.19 -10.69
CA ARG A 304 9.03 2.18 -11.59
C ARG A 304 8.34 1.09 -10.77
N LEU A 305 7.07 0.85 -11.06
CA LEU A 305 6.29 -0.28 -10.56
C LEU A 305 6.08 -1.30 -11.69
N ALA A 306 5.40 -2.41 -11.40
CA ALA A 306 5.21 -3.47 -12.37
C ALA A 306 4.44 -3.01 -13.64
N ASN A 307 3.44 -2.13 -13.48
CA ASN A 307 2.53 -1.70 -14.55
C ASN A 307 2.57 -0.19 -14.86
N VAL A 308 3.16 0.61 -13.99
CA VAL A 308 3.22 2.08 -14.12
C VAL A 308 4.56 2.61 -13.62
N GLN A 309 4.84 3.88 -13.97
CA GLN A 309 5.95 4.65 -13.42
C GLN A 309 5.41 6.01 -12.94
N HIS A 310 5.99 6.52 -11.85
CA HIS A 310 5.59 7.75 -11.18
C HIS A 310 6.76 8.71 -11.01
N LEU A 311 6.48 10.01 -10.96
CA LEU A 311 7.38 10.95 -10.29
C LEU A 311 7.26 10.71 -8.78
N ALA A 312 8.40 10.68 -8.10
CA ALA A 312 8.49 10.36 -6.68
C ALA A 312 9.44 11.33 -5.96
N THR A 313 9.03 11.81 -4.79
CA THR A 313 9.88 12.60 -3.90
C THR A 313 9.85 12.00 -2.51
N ARG A 314 11.02 11.59 -2.02
CA ARG A 314 11.20 11.07 -0.66
C ARG A 314 11.59 12.20 0.26
N ALA A 315 10.69 12.59 1.16
CA ALA A 315 10.97 13.54 2.24
C ALA A 315 11.47 12.79 3.48
N GLN A 316 12.37 13.41 4.21
CA GLN A 316 12.87 12.95 5.50
C GLN A 316 12.70 14.06 6.53
N ALA A 317 12.25 13.71 7.73
CA ALA A 317 12.08 14.64 8.83
C ALA A 317 12.55 14.01 10.14
N ARG A 318 13.01 14.87 11.05
CA ARG A 318 13.20 14.52 12.46
C ARG A 318 12.09 15.19 13.26
N LEU A 319 11.22 14.37 13.83
CA LEU A 319 10.05 14.89 14.58
C LEU A 319 10.47 15.54 15.88
N ARG A 320 9.75 16.58 16.28
CA ARG A 320 9.88 17.22 17.58
C ARG A 320 9.53 16.24 18.70
N PRO A 321 10.15 16.37 19.91
CA PRO A 321 9.75 15.61 21.08
C PRO A 321 8.26 15.75 21.36
N GLY A 322 7.59 14.63 21.67
CA GLY A 322 6.16 14.60 21.99
C GLY A 322 5.21 14.48 20.76
N VAL A 323 5.72 14.66 19.55
CA VAL A 323 4.91 14.41 18.33
C VAL A 323 4.79 12.91 18.09
N SER A 324 3.56 12.41 18.03
CA SER A 324 3.28 10.99 17.73
C SER A 324 3.21 10.72 16.22
N ALA A 325 3.23 9.44 15.83
CA ALA A 325 2.99 9.06 14.43
C ALA A 325 1.58 9.45 13.97
N LEU A 326 0.57 9.37 14.85
CA LEU A 326 -0.81 9.74 14.51
C LEU A 326 -1.00 11.26 14.36
N ASP A 327 -0.21 12.08 15.06
CA ASP A 327 -0.19 13.53 14.82
C ASP A 327 0.33 13.84 13.41
N ALA A 328 1.39 13.13 12.98
CA ALA A 328 1.92 13.29 11.63
C ALA A 328 0.96 12.76 10.55
N VAL A 329 0.25 11.63 10.80
CA VAL A 329 -0.82 11.14 9.92
C VAL A 329 -1.93 12.18 9.79
N ALA A 330 -2.37 12.77 10.92
CA ALA A 330 -3.42 13.80 10.94
C ALA A 330 -3.03 15.05 10.15
N ALA A 331 -1.77 15.48 10.25
CA ALA A 331 -1.27 16.65 9.53
C ALA A 331 -1.14 16.40 8.01
N LEU A 332 -0.80 15.17 7.61
CA LEU A 332 -0.61 14.81 6.22
C LEU A 332 -1.91 14.44 5.50
N HIS A 333 -2.95 14.03 6.21
CA HIS A 333 -4.18 13.56 5.57
C HIS A 333 -5.30 14.61 5.58
N PRO A 334 -5.99 14.83 4.42
CA PRO A 334 -5.70 14.24 3.11
C PRO A 334 -4.58 14.98 2.36
N THR A 335 -3.72 14.22 1.69
CA THR A 335 -2.70 14.83 0.81
C THR A 335 -3.33 15.42 -0.45
N ALA A 336 -2.65 16.37 -1.09
CA ALA A 336 -3.08 16.91 -2.39
C ALA A 336 -3.13 15.84 -3.50
N ALA A 337 -2.45 14.70 -3.29
CA ALA A 337 -2.46 13.56 -4.22
C ALA A 337 -3.78 12.78 -4.21
N VAL A 338 -4.60 12.87 -3.14
CA VAL A 338 -5.88 12.15 -3.01
C VAL A 338 -7.08 13.05 -2.74
N GLY A 339 -6.87 14.29 -2.29
CA GLY A 339 -7.90 15.32 -2.10
C GLY A 339 -7.90 16.34 -3.23
N GLY A 340 -6.93 17.23 -3.23
CA GLY A 340 -6.79 18.30 -4.23
C GLY A 340 -6.19 19.58 -3.64
N THR A 341 -6.20 20.65 -4.41
CA THR A 341 -5.60 21.95 -4.07
C THR A 341 -6.53 23.09 -4.47
N PRO A 342 -6.83 24.08 -3.58
CA PRO A 342 -6.62 24.05 -2.13
C PRO A 342 -7.45 22.95 -1.46
N THR A 343 -6.86 22.23 -0.51
CA THR A 343 -7.49 21.04 0.10
C THR A 343 -8.90 21.27 0.64
N PRO A 344 -9.21 22.34 1.40
CA PRO A 344 -10.57 22.52 1.91
C PRO A 344 -11.63 22.72 0.82
N THR A 345 -11.26 23.37 -0.28
CA THR A 345 -12.17 23.58 -1.43
C THR A 345 -12.37 22.30 -2.20
N ALA A 346 -11.29 21.55 -2.44
CA ALA A 346 -11.34 20.27 -3.11
C ALA A 346 -12.18 19.25 -2.33
N MET A 347 -12.06 19.19 -1.00
CA MET A 347 -12.83 18.28 -0.16
C MET A 347 -14.34 18.58 -0.23
N ARG A 348 -14.75 19.88 -0.16
CA ARG A 348 -16.15 20.27 -0.33
C ARG A 348 -16.69 19.88 -1.71
N LEU A 349 -15.89 20.09 -2.77
CA LEU A 349 -16.29 19.71 -4.11
C LEU A 349 -16.47 18.18 -4.23
N ILE A 350 -15.56 17.40 -3.67
CA ILE A 350 -15.64 15.93 -3.69
C ILE A 350 -16.94 15.47 -3.00
N ASP A 351 -17.24 15.97 -1.83
CA ASP A 351 -18.49 15.66 -1.09
C ASP A 351 -19.74 16.03 -1.91
N GLU A 352 -19.71 17.14 -2.65
CA GLU A 352 -20.82 17.61 -3.49
C GLU A 352 -21.04 16.72 -4.71
N VAL A 353 -19.95 16.27 -5.39
CA VAL A 353 -20.06 15.72 -6.74
C VAL A 353 -19.90 14.20 -6.85
N GLU A 354 -19.21 13.54 -5.91
CA GLU A 354 -18.98 12.09 -6.02
C GLU A 354 -20.25 11.27 -5.78
N GLY A 355 -21.08 11.68 -4.83
CA GLY A 355 -22.33 10.99 -4.49
C GLY A 355 -22.12 9.66 -3.78
N MET A 356 -20.88 9.34 -3.36
CA MET A 356 -20.53 8.12 -2.65
C MET A 356 -19.66 8.40 -1.43
N ASP A 357 -19.78 7.55 -0.41
CA ASP A 357 -18.82 7.51 0.68
C ASP A 357 -17.63 6.64 0.26
N ARG A 358 -16.45 7.20 0.30
CA ARG A 358 -15.18 6.50 0.04
C ARG A 358 -14.82 5.52 1.17
N GLY A 359 -15.39 5.70 2.38
CA GLY A 359 -14.98 4.97 3.55
C GLY A 359 -13.47 5.08 3.78
N GLY A 360 -12.80 3.94 3.91
CA GLY A 360 -11.33 3.89 4.06
C GLY A 360 -10.52 4.09 2.78
N TYR A 361 -11.14 4.09 1.59
CA TYR A 361 -10.41 4.33 0.34
C TYR A 361 -9.81 5.74 0.31
N ALA A 362 -8.55 5.86 -0.10
CA ALA A 362 -7.73 7.07 -0.07
C ALA A 362 -7.48 7.62 1.36
N GLY A 363 -7.95 6.94 2.39
CA GLY A 363 -7.63 7.22 3.79
C GLY A 363 -6.33 6.57 4.24
N PRO A 364 -5.79 6.96 5.41
CA PRO A 364 -4.62 6.32 6.00
C PRO A 364 -4.91 4.88 6.43
N VAL A 365 -3.99 3.96 6.11
CA VAL A 365 -4.02 2.57 6.53
C VAL A 365 -2.60 2.14 6.94
N GLY A 366 -2.46 1.40 8.03
CA GLY A 366 -1.14 0.99 8.49
C GLY A 366 -1.13 0.45 9.90
N TRP A 367 -0.01 0.65 10.58
CA TRP A 367 0.20 0.21 11.95
C TRP A 367 1.10 1.18 12.73
N VAL A 368 1.00 1.11 14.05
CA VAL A 368 1.88 1.79 15.02
C VAL A 368 2.14 0.86 16.19
N ASP A 369 3.39 0.85 16.70
CA ASP A 369 3.76 0.07 17.89
C ASP A 369 3.88 0.93 19.17
N GLY A 370 4.04 0.24 20.30
CA GLY A 370 4.16 0.88 21.61
C GLY A 370 5.42 1.72 21.80
N ALA A 371 6.45 1.55 20.97
CA ALA A 371 7.65 2.38 20.94
C ALA A 371 7.50 3.62 20.05
N GLY A 372 6.35 3.75 19.36
CA GLY A 372 6.03 4.85 18.44
C GLY A 372 6.57 4.65 17.03
N ASN A 373 7.15 3.49 16.69
CA ASN A 373 7.45 3.16 15.31
C ASN A 373 6.15 2.89 14.55
N ALA A 374 6.11 3.27 13.29
CA ALA A 374 4.89 3.17 12.51
C ALA A 374 5.16 3.09 11.00
N GLU A 375 4.27 2.46 10.27
CA GLU A 375 4.15 2.59 8.82
C GLU A 375 2.69 2.83 8.45
N TRP A 376 2.45 3.92 7.73
CA TRP A 376 1.14 4.30 7.23
C TRP A 376 1.22 4.56 5.73
N GLY A 377 0.36 3.95 4.96
CA GLY A 377 0.15 4.24 3.54
C GLY A 377 -1.18 4.92 3.31
N ILE A 378 -1.40 5.37 2.09
CA ILE A 378 -2.71 5.80 1.63
C ILE A 378 -3.39 4.59 0.99
N ALA A 379 -4.61 4.24 1.39
CA ALA A 379 -5.33 3.05 0.93
C ALA A 379 -5.76 3.17 -0.54
N LEU A 380 -4.78 3.04 -1.44
CA LEU A 380 -4.96 3.03 -2.89
C LEU A 380 -4.85 1.62 -3.44
N ARG A 381 -5.31 1.42 -4.70
CA ARG A 381 -5.32 0.09 -5.33
C ARG A 381 -5.97 -0.93 -4.39
N SER A 382 -7.15 -0.58 -3.90
CA SER A 382 -7.80 -1.24 -2.77
C SER A 382 -9.26 -1.57 -3.02
N ALA A 383 -9.78 -2.44 -2.18
CA ALA A 383 -11.20 -2.74 -2.06
C ALA A 383 -11.59 -2.84 -0.58
N HIS A 384 -12.85 -2.63 -0.31
CA HIS A 384 -13.48 -3.04 0.94
C HIS A 384 -14.19 -4.38 0.72
N VAL A 385 -13.79 -5.41 1.45
CA VAL A 385 -14.36 -6.76 1.39
C VAL A 385 -15.24 -6.99 2.61
N ASP A 386 -16.49 -7.33 2.35
CA ASP A 386 -17.46 -7.75 3.36
C ASP A 386 -18.17 -9.03 2.88
N GLY A 387 -17.87 -10.12 3.55
CA GLY A 387 -18.37 -11.45 3.19
C GLY A 387 -18.05 -11.82 1.73
N ALA A 388 -19.09 -11.94 0.91
CA ALA A 388 -18.99 -12.30 -0.50
C ALA A 388 -18.89 -11.08 -1.44
N THR A 389 -18.83 -9.87 -0.91
CA THR A 389 -18.82 -8.65 -1.71
C THR A 389 -17.47 -7.93 -1.56
N ALA A 390 -16.90 -7.50 -2.68
CA ALA A 390 -15.78 -6.59 -2.72
C ALA A 390 -16.17 -5.30 -3.45
N ARG A 391 -16.03 -4.16 -2.79
CA ARG A 391 -16.21 -2.83 -3.39
C ARG A 391 -14.84 -2.25 -3.68
N LEU A 392 -14.49 -2.14 -4.96
CA LEU A 392 -13.21 -1.63 -5.44
C LEU A 392 -13.33 -0.14 -5.71
N PHE A 393 -12.23 0.60 -5.49
CA PHE A 393 -12.19 2.03 -5.73
C PHE A 393 -11.00 2.42 -6.62
N ALA A 394 -11.20 3.42 -7.45
CA ALA A 394 -10.13 4.06 -8.21
C ALA A 394 -10.46 5.54 -8.44
N GLY A 395 -9.44 6.40 -8.40
CA GLY A 395 -9.59 7.83 -8.64
C GLY A 395 -8.38 8.38 -9.39
N CYS A 396 -8.53 9.58 -9.95
CA CYS A 396 -7.46 10.33 -10.61
C CYS A 396 -7.59 11.82 -10.32
N GLY A 397 -6.48 12.54 -10.50
CA GLY A 397 -6.40 13.97 -10.30
C GLY A 397 -6.97 14.73 -11.50
N ILE A 398 -8.00 15.52 -11.27
CA ILE A 398 -8.64 16.35 -12.28
C ILE A 398 -8.04 17.76 -12.21
N VAL A 399 -7.56 18.25 -13.34
CA VAL A 399 -6.98 19.58 -13.54
C VAL A 399 -7.60 20.24 -14.77
N ALA A 400 -7.30 21.51 -15.05
CA ALA A 400 -7.88 22.26 -16.17
C ALA A 400 -7.72 21.61 -17.55
N GLY A 401 -6.67 20.80 -17.75
CA GLY A 401 -6.38 20.07 -18.98
C GLY A 401 -6.88 18.62 -19.01
N SER A 402 -7.63 18.15 -18.00
CA SER A 402 -8.15 16.79 -17.96
C SER A 402 -9.26 16.58 -19.00
N GLU A 403 -9.28 15.37 -19.58
CA GLU A 403 -10.29 14.88 -20.54
C GLU A 403 -10.98 13.65 -19.97
N ALA A 404 -12.32 13.64 -19.94
CA ALA A 404 -13.11 12.61 -19.29
C ALA A 404 -12.77 11.19 -19.74
N GLU A 405 -12.58 10.96 -21.04
CA GLU A 405 -12.23 9.63 -21.57
C GLU A 405 -10.86 9.15 -21.10
N ALA A 406 -9.87 10.06 -21.03
CA ALA A 406 -8.53 9.74 -20.54
C ALA A 406 -8.56 9.38 -19.05
N GLU A 407 -9.32 10.12 -18.24
CA GLU A 407 -9.47 9.89 -16.82
C GLU A 407 -10.24 8.59 -16.51
N ILE A 408 -11.26 8.24 -17.32
CA ILE A 408 -11.93 6.94 -17.25
C ILE A 408 -10.93 5.81 -17.52
N ALA A 409 -10.12 5.92 -18.58
CA ALA A 409 -9.12 4.91 -18.90
C ALA A 409 -8.06 4.77 -17.80
N GLU A 410 -7.66 5.88 -17.15
CA GLU A 410 -6.75 5.87 -16.02
C GLU A 410 -7.34 5.12 -14.82
N THR A 411 -8.61 5.39 -14.46
CA THR A 411 -9.28 4.66 -13.37
C THR A 411 -9.42 3.17 -13.68
N GLU A 412 -9.70 2.77 -14.93
CA GLU A 412 -9.72 1.35 -15.33
C GLU A 412 -8.36 0.68 -15.07
N SER A 413 -7.27 1.35 -15.40
CA SER A 413 -5.92 0.85 -15.12
C SER A 413 -5.64 0.68 -13.61
N LYS A 414 -6.23 1.56 -12.79
CA LYS A 414 -6.07 1.56 -11.33
C LYS A 414 -6.93 0.52 -10.62
N PHE A 415 -8.02 0.06 -11.20
CA PHE A 415 -8.78 -1.10 -10.71
C PHE A 415 -8.06 -2.43 -10.94
N ARG A 416 -7.24 -2.51 -11.99
CA ARG A 416 -6.61 -3.75 -12.45
C ARG A 416 -5.93 -4.56 -11.34
N PRO A 417 -5.09 -4.00 -10.43
CA PRO A 417 -4.39 -4.79 -9.43
C PRO A 417 -5.32 -5.62 -8.56
N VAL A 418 -6.39 -5.02 -8.04
CA VAL A 418 -7.34 -5.72 -7.16
C VAL A 418 -8.26 -6.62 -7.96
N ARG A 419 -8.70 -6.19 -9.15
CA ARG A 419 -9.54 -7.00 -10.04
C ARG A 419 -8.84 -8.31 -10.40
N GLU A 420 -7.58 -8.26 -10.80
CA GLU A 420 -6.79 -9.44 -11.15
C GLU A 420 -6.45 -10.32 -9.93
N ALA A 421 -6.29 -9.74 -8.75
CA ALA A 421 -6.09 -10.50 -7.53
C ALA A 421 -7.36 -11.24 -7.07
N LEU A 422 -8.54 -10.70 -7.37
CA LEU A 422 -9.83 -11.32 -7.10
C LEU A 422 -10.18 -12.40 -8.15
N THR A 423 -9.87 -12.16 -9.44
CA THR A 423 -10.15 -13.12 -10.51
C THR A 423 -9.08 -14.20 -10.58
N ASP A 424 -9.48 -15.46 -10.60
CA ASP A 424 -8.56 -16.59 -10.75
C ASP A 424 -8.24 -16.80 -12.24
N THR A 425 -7.43 -15.93 -12.83
CA THR A 425 -6.88 -16.19 -14.15
C THR A 425 -5.53 -16.89 -14.00
N ALA A 426 -5.56 -18.19 -13.67
CA ALA A 426 -4.43 -19.09 -13.86
C ALA A 426 -3.94 -19.11 -15.32
N GLU A 427 -4.68 -18.52 -16.25
CA GLU A 427 -4.34 -18.41 -17.67
C GLU A 427 -3.14 -17.48 -17.96
N HIS A 428 -2.75 -16.58 -17.09
CA HIS A 428 -1.59 -15.69 -17.33
C HIS A 428 -0.25 -16.24 -16.83
N ALA A 429 -0.25 -17.24 -15.96
CA ALA A 429 1.00 -17.95 -15.57
C ALA A 429 1.44 -18.98 -16.62
N ALA A 430 0.53 -19.52 -17.42
CA ALA A 430 0.84 -20.46 -18.49
C ALA A 430 1.35 -19.78 -19.79
N GLY A 431 1.12 -18.49 -19.96
CA GLY A 431 1.56 -17.73 -21.15
C GLY A 431 3.01 -17.28 -21.14
N ALA A 432 3.67 -17.25 -19.96
CA ALA A 432 5.08 -16.85 -19.86
C ALA A 432 6.06 -18.00 -20.06
N ASP A 433 5.64 -19.26 -19.90
CA ASP A 433 6.47 -20.46 -20.09
C ASP A 433 6.26 -21.17 -21.45
N ALA A 434 5.30 -20.75 -22.26
CA ALA A 434 5.02 -21.33 -23.59
C ALA A 434 5.87 -20.76 -24.74
N GLY A 435 6.87 -19.92 -24.43
CA GLY A 435 7.80 -19.32 -25.37
C GLY A 435 9.10 -20.09 -25.63
N ALA A 436 9.35 -21.20 -24.89
CA ALA A 436 10.52 -22.08 -25.17
C ALA A 436 10.06 -23.24 -26.04
N GLY A 437 10.05 -23.01 -27.37
CA GLY A 437 9.60 -23.98 -28.35
C GLY A 437 10.44 -25.26 -28.41
N THR A 438 9.77 -26.40 -28.26
CA THR A 438 10.21 -27.64 -28.85
C THR A 438 9.35 -27.90 -30.08
N GLY A 439 9.87 -27.46 -31.23
CA GLY A 439 9.35 -27.87 -32.52
C GLY A 439 9.73 -29.33 -32.80
N THR A 440 8.81 -30.28 -32.56
CA THR A 440 8.87 -31.61 -33.12
C THR A 440 7.93 -31.68 -34.30
N GLY A 441 8.45 -31.33 -35.48
CA GLY A 441 7.80 -31.64 -36.74
C GLY A 441 8.10 -33.09 -37.15
N ALA A 442 7.08 -33.92 -37.14
CA ALA A 442 7.13 -35.22 -37.82
C ALA A 442 6.98 -35.03 -39.32
N GLY A 443 8.09 -35.27 -40.04
CA GLY A 443 8.12 -35.34 -41.49
C GLY A 443 8.75 -36.64 -41.92
N THR A 444 7.94 -37.57 -42.44
CA THR A 444 8.42 -38.80 -43.12
C THR A 444 9.05 -38.45 -44.47
N GLY A 445 10.30 -38.87 -44.68
CA GLY A 445 10.97 -38.79 -45.99
C GLY A 445 12.25 -39.60 -46.00
N ALA A 446 12.22 -40.72 -46.70
CA ALA A 446 13.34 -41.59 -46.93
C ALA A 446 14.32 -40.98 -47.95
N GLY A 447 15.66 -41.13 -47.70
CA GLY A 447 16.67 -40.79 -48.67
C GLY A 447 18.06 -41.15 -48.17
N ALA A 448 18.64 -42.21 -48.73
CA ALA A 448 20.00 -42.71 -48.48
C ALA A 448 21.07 -41.81 -49.11
N GLY A 449 22.20 -41.60 -48.42
CA GLY A 449 23.38 -40.95 -49.00
C GLY A 449 24.59 -41.04 -48.10
N THR A 450 25.55 -41.88 -48.48
CA THR A 450 26.84 -42.13 -47.90
C THR A 450 27.81 -40.96 -48.06
N GLY A 451 28.70 -40.67 -47.08
CA GLY A 451 29.81 -39.75 -47.26
C GLY A 451 30.64 -39.57 -45.99
N ALA A 452 31.79 -40.21 -45.92
CA ALA A 452 32.78 -40.10 -44.87
C ALA A 452 33.65 -38.83 -45.04
N GLY A 453 34.14 -38.26 -43.92
CA GLY A 453 35.13 -37.18 -43.94
C GLY A 453 35.66 -36.87 -42.57
N ALA A 454 36.81 -37.34 -42.20
CA ALA A 454 37.57 -37.06 -41.00
C ALA A 454 38.33 -35.73 -41.11
N GLY A 455 38.54 -35.03 -40.04
CA GLY A 455 39.35 -33.82 -39.96
C GLY A 455 39.67 -33.38 -38.53
N THR A 456 40.83 -33.78 -38.06
CA THR A 456 41.50 -33.44 -36.81
C THR A 456 42.09 -32.02 -36.87
N GLY A 457 42.12 -31.29 -35.77
CA GLY A 457 42.89 -30.05 -35.65
C GLY A 457 42.91 -29.50 -34.24
N ALA A 458 43.96 -29.82 -33.50
CA ALA A 458 44.32 -29.27 -32.20
C ALA A 458 45.12 -27.98 -32.38
N GLY A 459 44.98 -27.03 -31.45
CA GLY A 459 45.80 -25.83 -31.38
C GLY A 459 45.73 -25.16 -30.00
N ALA A 460 46.74 -25.44 -29.17
CA ALA A 460 47.01 -24.77 -27.92
C ALA A 460 47.80 -23.47 -28.15
N GLY A 461 47.56 -22.46 -27.30
CA GLY A 461 48.33 -21.24 -27.28
C GLY A 461 48.27 -20.53 -25.94
N THR A 462 49.32 -20.72 -25.16
CA THR A 462 49.63 -20.07 -23.88
C THR A 462 50.18 -18.66 -24.13
N GLY A 463 49.90 -17.70 -23.22
CA GLY A 463 50.59 -16.41 -23.21
C GLY A 463 50.35 -15.63 -21.93
N ALA A 464 51.31 -15.68 -20.99
CA ALA A 464 51.36 -14.90 -19.77
C ALA A 464 52.01 -13.54 -20.02
N GLY A 465 51.65 -12.54 -19.21
CA GLY A 465 52.34 -11.24 -19.20
C GLY A 465 51.94 -10.36 -18.03
N ALA A 466 52.88 -10.28 -17.09
CA ALA A 466 52.80 -9.50 -15.83
C ALA A 466 53.27 -8.04 -16.02
N GLY A 467 52.95 -7.17 -15.04
CA GLY A 467 53.58 -5.86 -14.80
C GLY A 467 52.63 -4.87 -14.18
N ALA A 468 52.53 -4.68 -12.91
CA ALA A 468 53.30 -3.92 -11.91
C ALA A 468 53.29 -2.39 -12.13
N GLY A 469 52.81 -1.63 -11.13
CA GLY A 469 53.13 -0.22 -10.97
C GLY A 469 52.13 0.64 -10.20
N VAL A 470 52.27 0.72 -8.86
CA VAL A 470 51.86 1.83 -7.99
C VAL A 470 53.14 2.68 -7.76
N PRO A 471 53.16 4.00 -7.53
CA PRO A 471 52.64 4.75 -6.39
C PRO A 471 52.09 6.14 -6.75
N GLY A 472 51.39 6.91 -5.96
CA GLY A 472 51.56 7.40 -4.61
C GLY A 472 51.31 8.88 -4.53
N GLU A 473 50.71 9.33 -3.45
CA GLU A 473 50.85 10.61 -2.72
C GLU A 473 50.17 11.91 -3.18
N THR A 474 49.34 12.36 -2.28
CA THR A 474 49.25 13.59 -1.42
C THR A 474 48.55 14.82 -2.02
N GLY A 475 47.50 15.30 -1.38
CA GLY A 475 47.50 16.40 -0.43
C GLY A 475 46.81 17.64 -0.94
N ALA A 476 45.74 18.04 -0.39
CA ALA A 476 45.35 19.27 0.23
C ALA A 476 43.82 19.27 0.53
#